data_bf4a768115f7b52365b6a72d5843c26d
#
_entry.id   bf4a768115f7b52365b6a72d5843c26d
#
_cell.length_a   1.000
_cell.length_b   1.000
_cell.length_c   1.000
_cell.angle_alpha   90.00
_cell.angle_beta   90.00
_cell.angle_gamma   90.00
#
_symmetry.space_group_name_H-M   'P 1'
#
loop_
_entity.id
_entity.type
_entity.pdbx_description
1 polymer ?
#
loop_
_entity_poly.entity_id
_entity_poly.type
_entity_poly.pdbx_seq_one_letter_code
_entity_poly.pdbx_strand_id
1 'polypeptide(L)'
;MSEVLDRFLRYVRIDSASVAGGHGLPSSPGQAALAGLIEAELGSLGGPWSLSRLGDGSLLVRLPPTPGCEASLHAAFLSHLDTYFGLPGGSRPRLVAVDGRDIEVAPGVVIKAPQLEGLTGRRVVVSDGHAVLGADDKAGVAALVTVLARLAGGGQPHGPMDVWFTVDEETGHDGASYLPAGLGRSWDVAWTVDGEALRDLSVGDLAIRRVKAAFRGVDAHPCLHGKDLVPAHYAAARFVDRLADLPNPMTSGPRAPFYQVAS
;
A
#
# COMPACT_ATOMS: atom_id res chain seq x y z
N MET A 1 -1.44 23.83 10.72
CA MET A 1 -0.84 22.50 10.44
C MET A 1 -0.08 22.62 9.12
N SER A 2 0.78 21.67 8.75
CA SER A 2 1.39 21.69 7.41
C SER A 2 0.38 21.15 6.38
N GLU A 3 0.46 21.64 5.14
CA GLU A 3 -0.45 21.22 4.05
C GLU A 3 -0.48 19.71 3.84
N VAL A 4 0.67 19.03 3.95
CA VAL A 4 0.75 17.58 3.82
C VAL A 4 0.01 16.86 4.95
N LEU A 5 0.13 17.37 6.18
CA LEU A 5 -0.58 16.78 7.33
C LEU A 5 -2.09 16.95 7.21
N ASP A 6 -2.56 18.12 6.74
CA ASP A 6 -3.99 18.37 6.56
C ASP A 6 -4.60 17.44 5.48
N ARG A 7 -3.88 17.19 4.38
CA ARG A 7 -4.26 16.19 3.37
C ARG A 7 -4.29 14.79 3.95
N PHE A 8 -3.22 14.38 4.61
CA PHE A 8 -3.12 13.08 5.24
C PHE A 8 -4.30 12.80 6.18
N LEU A 9 -4.58 13.74 7.10
CA LEU A 9 -5.69 13.60 8.05
C LEU A 9 -7.08 13.55 7.39
N ARG A 10 -7.24 14.08 6.19
CA ARG A 10 -8.48 13.94 5.40
C ARG A 10 -8.55 12.58 4.71
N TYR A 11 -7.44 12.14 4.10
CA TYR A 11 -7.41 10.92 3.29
C TYR A 11 -7.56 9.65 4.14
N VAL A 12 -6.94 9.59 5.32
CA VAL A 12 -7.05 8.42 6.19
C VAL A 12 -8.46 8.19 6.77
N ARG A 13 -9.36 9.18 6.65
CA ARG A 13 -10.78 9.04 7.06
C ARG A 13 -11.62 8.26 6.06
N ILE A 14 -11.12 8.08 4.85
CA ILE A 14 -11.80 7.28 3.83
C ILE A 14 -11.39 5.83 4.03
N ASP A 15 -12.39 4.96 4.21
CA ASP A 15 -12.14 3.52 4.21
C ASP A 15 -11.87 3.06 2.77
N SER A 16 -10.61 2.84 2.45
CA SER A 16 -10.17 2.36 1.15
C SER A 16 -9.48 0.99 1.25
N ALA A 17 -9.78 0.22 2.30
CA ALA A 17 -9.24 -1.14 2.42
C ALA A 17 -9.56 -1.94 1.14
N SER A 18 -8.55 -2.60 0.59
CA SER A 18 -8.70 -3.51 -0.54
C SER A 18 -9.46 -4.78 -0.12
N VAL A 19 -9.93 -5.57 -1.08
CA VAL A 19 -10.68 -6.80 -0.83
C VAL A 19 -9.95 -7.98 -1.46
N ALA A 20 -9.33 -8.81 -0.64
CA ALA A 20 -8.62 -9.99 -1.12
C ALA A 20 -9.55 -10.94 -1.89
N GLY A 21 -9.17 -11.31 -3.11
CA GLY A 21 -10.00 -12.13 -4.00
C GLY A 21 -11.24 -11.43 -4.55
N GLY A 22 -11.30 -10.11 -4.45
CA GLY A 22 -12.38 -9.29 -5.03
C GLY A 22 -12.48 -9.46 -6.54
N HIS A 23 -13.69 -9.28 -7.07
CA HIS A 23 -13.94 -9.28 -8.51
C HIS A 23 -14.06 -7.84 -9.00
N GLY A 24 -13.13 -7.44 -9.85
CA GLY A 24 -13.08 -6.10 -10.43
C GLY A 24 -12.04 -5.20 -9.77
N LEU A 25 -11.79 -4.07 -10.41
CA LEU A 25 -10.83 -3.04 -9.96
C LEU A 25 -11.52 -1.67 -10.01
N PRO A 26 -11.27 -0.85 -9.00
CA PRO A 26 -10.67 -1.23 -7.73
C PRO A 26 -11.54 -2.23 -6.96
N SER A 27 -10.94 -3.06 -6.12
CA SER A 27 -11.65 -4.10 -5.36
C SER A 27 -12.60 -3.54 -4.29
N SER A 28 -12.48 -2.26 -3.96
CA SER A 28 -13.37 -1.58 -3.01
C SER A 28 -13.80 -0.20 -3.48
N PRO A 29 -15.03 0.23 -3.15
CA PRO A 29 -15.53 1.55 -3.54
C PRO A 29 -14.80 2.71 -2.84
N GLY A 30 -14.16 2.46 -1.72
CA GLY A 30 -13.40 3.47 -0.99
C GLY A 30 -12.17 3.95 -1.73
N GLN A 31 -11.51 3.09 -2.49
CA GLN A 31 -10.40 3.49 -3.37
C GLN A 31 -10.88 4.45 -4.45
N ALA A 32 -12.02 4.16 -5.09
CA ALA A 32 -12.62 5.04 -6.08
C ALA A 32 -13.04 6.39 -5.46
N ALA A 33 -13.54 6.38 -4.22
CA ALA A 33 -13.90 7.58 -3.49
C ALA A 33 -12.67 8.45 -3.17
N LEU A 34 -11.57 7.84 -2.71
CA LEU A 34 -10.31 8.55 -2.45
C LEU A 34 -9.73 9.14 -3.74
N ALA A 35 -9.71 8.35 -4.82
CA ALA A 35 -9.26 8.82 -6.12
C ALA A 35 -10.11 10.00 -6.63
N GLY A 36 -11.44 9.96 -6.45
CA GLY A 36 -12.35 11.06 -6.80
C GLY A 36 -12.09 12.32 -5.97
N LEU A 37 -11.78 12.18 -4.69
CA LEU A 37 -11.40 13.31 -3.83
C LEU A 37 -10.10 13.97 -4.33
N ILE A 38 -9.08 13.18 -4.67
CA ILE A 38 -7.80 13.67 -5.19
C ILE A 38 -8.00 14.35 -6.55
N GLU A 39 -8.78 13.74 -7.43
CA GLU A 39 -9.10 14.30 -8.75
C GLU A 39 -9.79 15.65 -8.64
N ALA A 40 -10.78 15.78 -7.75
CA ALA A 40 -11.46 17.06 -7.49
C ALA A 40 -10.50 18.12 -6.88
N GLU A 41 -9.64 17.72 -5.95
CA GLU A 41 -8.65 18.61 -5.35
C GLU A 41 -7.65 19.12 -6.40
N LEU A 42 -7.08 18.25 -7.20
CA LEU A 42 -6.15 18.59 -8.28
C LEU A 42 -6.81 19.45 -9.36
N GLY A 43 -8.07 19.14 -9.70
CA GLY A 43 -8.87 19.95 -10.62
C GLY A 43 -9.07 21.38 -10.12
N SER A 44 -9.33 21.54 -8.81
CA SER A 44 -9.51 22.87 -8.20
C SER A 44 -8.22 23.69 -8.14
N LEU A 45 -7.06 23.06 -8.10
CA LEU A 45 -5.76 23.73 -8.09
C LEU A 45 -5.38 24.33 -9.46
N GLY A 46 -5.95 23.83 -10.57
CA GLY A 46 -5.74 24.38 -11.91
C GLY A 46 -4.30 24.33 -12.41
N GLY A 47 -3.54 23.33 -12.00
CA GLY A 47 -2.15 23.16 -12.43
C GLY A 47 -2.00 22.74 -13.90
N PRO A 48 -0.79 22.77 -14.47
CA PRO A 48 -0.52 22.52 -15.89
C PRO A 48 -0.54 21.03 -16.27
N TRP A 49 -1.21 20.19 -15.50
CA TRP A 49 -1.30 18.75 -15.72
C TRP A 49 -2.56 18.32 -16.45
N SER A 50 -2.51 17.13 -17.04
CA SER A 50 -3.69 16.37 -17.44
C SER A 50 -3.99 15.30 -16.39
N LEU A 51 -5.29 15.09 -16.11
CA LEU A 51 -5.80 14.05 -15.23
C LEU A 51 -6.48 12.96 -16.07
N SER A 52 -6.18 11.70 -15.80
CA SER A 52 -6.79 10.56 -16.47
C SER A 52 -7.15 9.49 -15.45
N ARG A 53 -8.44 9.12 -15.39
CA ARG A 53 -8.88 7.93 -14.67
C ARG A 53 -8.66 6.73 -15.58
N LEU A 54 -7.86 5.75 -15.16
CA LEU A 54 -7.60 4.55 -15.93
C LEU A 54 -8.72 3.51 -15.75
N GLY A 55 -8.71 2.48 -16.59
CA GLY A 55 -9.76 1.46 -16.59
C GLY A 55 -9.86 0.61 -15.31
N ASP A 56 -8.80 0.56 -14.54
CA ASP A 56 -8.72 -0.06 -13.21
C ASP A 56 -9.20 0.86 -12.08
N GLY A 57 -9.52 2.11 -12.37
CA GLY A 57 -9.91 3.13 -11.39
C GLY A 57 -8.74 3.91 -10.81
N SER A 58 -7.49 3.61 -11.16
CA SER A 58 -6.33 4.40 -10.77
C SER A 58 -6.34 5.79 -11.41
N LEU A 59 -5.62 6.74 -10.82
CA LEU A 59 -5.55 8.12 -11.29
C LEU A 59 -4.13 8.45 -11.76
N LEU A 60 -3.99 8.80 -13.02
CA LEU A 60 -2.74 9.24 -13.63
C LEU A 60 -2.76 10.76 -13.84
N VAL A 61 -1.75 11.43 -13.32
CA VAL A 61 -1.49 12.87 -13.47
C VAL A 61 -0.24 13.03 -14.32
N ARG A 62 -0.32 13.79 -15.40
CA ARG A 62 0.83 14.06 -16.28
C ARG A 62 1.15 15.51 -16.31
N LEU A 63 2.37 15.87 -15.94
CA LEU A 63 2.90 17.23 -16.01
C LEU A 63 3.86 17.33 -17.19
N PRO A 64 3.63 18.26 -18.12
CA PRO A 64 4.63 18.60 -19.12
C PRO A 64 5.85 19.26 -18.46
N PRO A 65 7.02 19.19 -19.07
CA PRO A 65 8.21 19.88 -18.55
C PRO A 65 7.98 21.41 -18.54
N THR A 66 8.61 22.09 -17.60
CA THR A 66 8.70 23.57 -17.68
C THR A 66 9.57 23.97 -18.87
N PRO A 67 9.32 25.13 -19.50
CA PRO A 67 10.14 25.62 -20.61
C PRO A 67 11.65 25.61 -20.28
N GLY A 68 12.44 24.96 -21.14
CA GLY A 68 13.87 24.77 -20.97
C GLY A 68 14.27 23.48 -20.22
N CYS A 69 13.30 22.68 -19.75
CA CYS A 69 13.55 21.40 -19.08
C CYS A 69 13.08 20.18 -19.91
N GLU A 70 12.84 20.33 -21.20
CA GLU A 70 12.29 19.29 -22.09
C GLU A 70 13.25 18.09 -22.24
N ALA A 71 14.56 18.33 -22.10
CA ALA A 71 15.57 17.28 -22.19
C ALA A 71 15.90 16.62 -20.84
N SER A 72 15.19 17.00 -19.77
CA SER A 72 15.36 16.38 -18.45
C SER A 72 14.77 14.96 -18.43
N LEU A 73 15.21 14.16 -17.46
CA LEU A 73 14.66 12.80 -17.25
C LEU A 73 13.15 12.86 -17.04
N HIS A 74 12.43 11.95 -17.68
CA HIS A 74 11.02 11.72 -17.42
C HIS A 74 10.87 10.86 -16.15
N ALA A 75 10.46 11.47 -15.07
CA ALA A 75 10.29 10.81 -13.78
C ALA A 75 8.83 10.41 -13.54
N ALA A 76 8.62 9.22 -12.99
CA ALA A 76 7.33 8.81 -12.47
C ALA A 76 7.37 8.66 -10.94
N PHE A 77 6.29 9.04 -10.28
CA PHE A 77 6.08 8.84 -8.84
C PHE A 77 4.79 8.07 -8.61
N LEU A 78 4.88 7.00 -7.84
CA LEU A 78 3.77 6.08 -7.58
C LEU A 78 3.42 6.10 -6.09
N SER A 79 2.15 5.94 -5.78
CA SER A 79 1.63 5.76 -4.42
C SER A 79 0.28 5.06 -4.51
N HIS A 80 -0.03 4.13 -3.60
CA HIS A 80 -1.28 3.39 -3.69
C HIS A 80 -2.40 3.99 -2.82
N LEU A 81 -3.64 3.79 -3.28
CA LEU A 81 -4.84 4.36 -2.66
C LEU A 81 -5.46 3.44 -1.63
N ASP A 82 -5.22 2.14 -1.75
CA ASP A 82 -5.78 1.15 -0.84
C ASP A 82 -5.04 1.11 0.49
N THR A 83 -5.64 0.45 1.45
CA THR A 83 -5.03 0.06 2.70
C THR A 83 -5.21 -1.43 2.90
N TYR A 84 -4.44 -2.01 3.81
CA TYR A 84 -4.44 -3.43 4.10
C TYR A 84 -5.83 -4.01 4.31
N PHE A 85 -6.12 -5.11 3.62
CA PHE A 85 -7.44 -5.76 3.58
C PHE A 85 -7.83 -6.55 4.84
N GLY A 86 -6.88 -6.80 5.75
CA GLY A 86 -7.13 -7.60 6.96
C GLY A 86 -7.76 -6.84 8.13
N LEU A 87 -7.87 -5.51 8.02
CA LEU A 87 -8.42 -4.64 9.05
C LEU A 87 -9.25 -3.52 8.40
N PRO A 88 -10.26 -2.97 9.13
CA PRO A 88 -11.01 -1.82 8.63
C PRO A 88 -10.11 -0.61 8.37
N GLY A 89 -10.37 0.13 7.30
CA GLY A 89 -9.84 1.46 7.06
C GLY A 89 -10.73 2.56 7.64
N GLY A 90 -10.52 3.82 7.24
CA GLY A 90 -11.38 4.93 7.64
C GLY A 90 -11.16 5.40 9.08
N SER A 91 -9.91 5.43 9.52
CA SER A 91 -9.52 5.85 10.86
C SER A 91 -9.97 7.27 11.21
N ARG A 92 -10.23 7.53 12.49
CA ARG A 92 -10.37 8.86 13.09
C ARG A 92 -9.06 9.28 13.75
N PRO A 93 -8.10 9.83 12.99
CA PRO A 93 -6.76 10.06 13.48
C PRO A 93 -6.73 11.20 14.51
N ARG A 94 -5.76 11.14 15.42
CA ARG A 94 -5.44 12.23 16.33
C ARG A 94 -3.94 12.46 16.43
N LEU A 95 -3.55 13.70 16.68
CA LEU A 95 -2.17 14.06 16.98
C LEU A 95 -1.89 13.90 18.46
N VAL A 96 -0.82 13.20 18.80
CA VAL A 96 -0.40 12.96 20.18
C VAL A 96 1.06 13.38 20.34
N ALA A 97 1.37 14.08 21.41
CA ALA A 97 2.76 14.38 21.80
C ALA A 97 3.38 13.14 22.43
N VAL A 98 4.61 12.82 22.01
CA VAL A 98 5.38 11.70 22.58
C VAL A 98 6.21 12.25 23.75
N ASP A 99 5.89 11.78 24.95
CA ASP A 99 6.56 12.19 26.20
C ASP A 99 7.39 11.07 26.84
N GLY A 100 7.61 9.98 26.10
CA GLY A 100 8.35 8.80 26.56
C GLY A 100 7.50 7.78 27.31
N ARG A 101 6.17 7.95 27.34
CA ARG A 101 5.23 7.01 27.95
C ARG A 101 4.46 6.23 26.89
N ASP A 102 3.78 5.18 27.32
CA ASP A 102 2.81 4.46 26.50
C ASP A 102 1.70 5.41 26.02
N ILE A 103 1.23 5.20 24.79
CA ILE A 103 0.08 5.94 24.23
C ILE A 103 -1.09 4.97 24.12
N GLU A 104 -2.12 5.15 24.93
CA GLU A 104 -3.38 4.45 24.75
C GLU A 104 -4.20 5.10 23.62
N VAL A 105 -4.46 4.34 22.56
CA VAL A 105 -5.20 4.81 21.37
C VAL A 105 -6.69 4.49 21.48
N ALA A 106 -7.04 3.38 22.11
CA ALA A 106 -8.39 2.97 22.50
C ALA A 106 -8.29 2.09 23.75
N PRO A 107 -9.41 1.81 24.47
CA PRO A 107 -9.40 0.93 25.63
C PRO A 107 -8.70 -0.40 25.34
N GLY A 108 -7.58 -0.65 26.02
CA GLY A 108 -6.77 -1.86 25.84
C GLY A 108 -5.88 -1.89 24.59
N VAL A 109 -5.91 -0.88 23.73
CA VAL A 109 -5.04 -0.77 22.55
C VAL A 109 -3.95 0.27 22.84
N VAL A 110 -2.72 -0.20 23.06
CA VAL A 110 -1.62 0.63 23.59
C VAL A 110 -0.39 0.52 22.72
N ILE A 111 0.11 1.67 22.26
CA ILE A 111 1.44 1.78 21.65
C ILE A 111 2.44 1.91 22.80
N LYS A 112 3.33 0.95 22.93
CA LYS A 112 4.29 0.92 24.04
C LYS A 112 5.43 1.91 23.85
N ALA A 113 5.92 2.48 24.94
CA ALA A 113 7.02 3.44 24.93
C ALA A 113 8.26 2.99 24.12
N PRO A 114 8.71 1.72 24.15
CA PRO A 114 9.82 1.27 23.30
C PRO A 114 9.55 1.41 21.79
N GLN A 115 8.29 1.32 21.33
CA GLN A 115 7.93 1.52 19.93
C GLN A 115 8.01 3.00 19.50
N LEU A 116 8.12 3.91 20.47
CA LEU A 116 8.20 5.35 20.29
C LEU A 116 9.63 5.88 20.52
N GLU A 117 10.61 5.01 20.64
CA GLU A 117 12.00 5.39 20.83
C GLU A 117 12.46 6.34 19.72
N GLY A 118 13.20 7.37 20.09
CA GLY A 118 13.66 8.43 19.17
C GLY A 118 12.60 9.47 18.78
N LEU A 119 11.34 9.30 19.21
CA LEU A 119 10.26 10.25 18.90
C LEU A 119 9.90 11.19 20.05
N THR A 120 10.53 11.07 21.21
CA THR A 120 10.29 11.94 22.37
C THR A 120 10.42 13.43 22.00
N GLY A 121 9.43 14.23 22.39
CA GLY A 121 9.33 15.65 22.05
C GLY A 121 8.73 15.92 20.66
N ARG A 122 8.42 14.88 19.88
CA ARG A 122 7.71 14.98 18.61
C ARG A 122 6.21 14.75 18.78
N ARG A 123 5.44 15.08 17.75
CA ARG A 123 4.03 14.69 17.66
C ARG A 123 3.90 13.60 16.61
N VAL A 124 3.10 12.59 16.92
CA VAL A 124 2.76 11.47 16.03
C VAL A 124 1.27 11.50 15.72
N VAL A 125 0.90 11.00 14.57
CA VAL A 125 -0.50 10.72 14.24
C VAL A 125 -0.76 9.28 14.63
N VAL A 126 -1.82 9.05 15.38
CA VAL A 126 -2.28 7.72 15.77
C VAL A 126 -3.71 7.48 15.29
N SER A 127 -4.07 6.23 15.06
CA SER A 127 -5.45 5.84 14.75
C SER A 127 -6.36 5.96 15.98
N ASP A 128 -7.62 5.64 15.81
CA ASP A 128 -8.59 5.52 16.91
C ASP A 128 -8.59 4.13 17.57
N GLY A 129 -7.68 3.23 17.14
CA GLY A 129 -7.57 1.86 17.66
C GLY A 129 -8.61 0.88 17.12
N HIS A 130 -9.55 1.33 16.27
CA HIS A 130 -10.57 0.48 15.64
C HIS A 130 -10.28 0.19 14.16
N ALA A 131 -9.48 1.04 13.53
CA ALA A 131 -9.09 0.94 12.14
C ALA A 131 -7.58 1.10 12.00
N VAL A 132 -7.01 0.63 10.89
CA VAL A 132 -5.63 0.97 10.52
C VAL A 132 -5.52 2.47 10.32
N LEU A 133 -4.38 3.05 10.67
CA LEU A 133 -4.14 4.47 10.39
C LEU A 133 -4.18 4.76 8.88
N GLY A 134 -3.69 3.82 8.08
CA GLY A 134 -3.59 3.96 6.62
C GLY A 134 -2.48 4.92 6.19
N ALA A 135 -1.40 5.01 6.99
CA ALA A 135 -0.21 5.78 6.59
C ALA A 135 0.46 5.17 5.37
N ASP A 136 0.45 3.87 5.31
CA ASP A 136 0.70 3.03 4.17
C ASP A 136 -0.58 2.97 3.31
N ASP A 137 -0.66 3.58 2.11
CA ASP A 137 0.33 4.55 1.62
C ASP A 137 -0.27 5.97 1.44
N LYS A 138 -1.29 6.32 2.25
CA LYS A 138 -1.90 7.66 2.18
C LYS A 138 -0.95 8.78 2.61
N ALA A 139 0.17 8.45 3.24
CA ALA A 139 1.21 9.41 3.51
C ALA A 139 1.93 9.81 2.22
N GLY A 140 2.29 8.85 1.38
CA GLY A 140 2.81 9.07 0.04
C GLY A 140 1.83 9.82 -0.84
N VAL A 141 0.55 9.40 -0.85
CA VAL A 141 -0.52 10.11 -1.55
C VAL A 141 -0.56 11.60 -1.14
N ALA A 142 -0.59 11.89 0.16
CA ALA A 142 -0.64 13.26 0.66
C ALA A 142 0.61 14.07 0.30
N ALA A 143 1.77 13.43 0.30
CA ALA A 143 3.03 14.05 -0.10
C ALA A 143 3.01 14.40 -1.58
N LEU A 144 2.63 13.49 -2.46
CA LEU A 144 2.57 13.70 -3.91
C LEU A 144 1.56 14.78 -4.29
N VAL A 145 0.35 14.75 -3.72
CA VAL A 145 -0.64 15.82 -3.96
C VAL A 145 -0.13 17.16 -3.45
N THR A 146 0.64 17.19 -2.35
CA THR A 146 1.24 18.43 -1.86
C THR A 146 2.33 18.96 -2.80
N VAL A 147 3.14 18.09 -3.37
CA VAL A 147 4.13 18.48 -4.39
C VAL A 147 3.43 19.05 -5.62
N LEU A 148 2.40 18.36 -6.12
CA LEU A 148 1.60 18.85 -7.25
C LEU A 148 1.00 20.22 -6.96
N ALA A 149 0.42 20.43 -5.78
CA ALA A 149 -0.14 21.72 -5.38
C ALA A 149 0.91 22.86 -5.38
N ARG A 150 2.13 22.55 -4.98
CA ARG A 150 3.23 23.53 -5.03
C ARG A 150 3.68 23.83 -6.45
N LEU A 151 3.71 22.82 -7.32
CA LEU A 151 4.05 22.99 -8.73
C LEU A 151 2.96 23.77 -9.49
N ALA A 152 1.68 23.66 -9.09
CA ALA A 152 0.59 24.47 -9.64
C ALA A 152 0.83 25.98 -9.50
N GLY A 153 1.46 26.39 -8.39
CA GLY A 153 1.81 27.80 -8.14
C GLY A 153 2.92 28.34 -9.05
N GLY A 154 3.58 27.51 -9.82
CA GLY A 154 4.66 27.85 -10.73
C GLY A 154 5.98 28.21 -10.03
N GLY A 155 6.98 28.54 -10.83
CA GLY A 155 8.28 29.04 -10.32
C GLY A 155 9.32 27.97 -9.96
N GLN A 156 8.98 26.69 -10.02
CA GLN A 156 9.96 25.61 -9.84
C GLN A 156 10.18 24.85 -11.17
N PRO A 157 11.37 24.93 -11.77
CA PRO A 157 11.68 24.18 -12.97
C PRO A 157 11.63 22.68 -12.71
N HIS A 158 11.01 21.93 -13.62
CA HIS A 158 10.94 20.46 -13.57
C HIS A 158 10.90 19.86 -14.97
N GLY A 159 11.42 18.64 -15.11
CA GLY A 159 11.27 17.83 -16.31
C GLY A 159 9.85 17.28 -16.46
N PRO A 160 9.59 16.52 -17.53
CA PRO A 160 8.34 15.76 -17.66
C PRO A 160 8.15 14.84 -16.45
N MET A 161 6.95 14.81 -15.89
CA MET A 161 6.65 14.06 -14.68
C MET A 161 5.29 13.40 -14.76
N ASP A 162 5.21 12.14 -14.40
CA ASP A 162 3.96 11.43 -14.19
C ASP A 162 3.81 11.13 -12.68
N VAL A 163 2.59 11.29 -12.15
CA VAL A 163 2.21 10.81 -10.82
C VAL A 163 1.07 9.83 -10.98
N TRP A 164 1.27 8.60 -10.50
CA TRP A 164 0.28 7.54 -10.64
C TRP A 164 -0.18 7.06 -9.26
N PHE A 165 -1.44 7.32 -8.95
CA PHE A 165 -2.11 6.81 -7.77
C PHE A 165 -2.77 5.48 -8.12
N THR A 166 -2.16 4.39 -7.66
CA THR A 166 -2.54 3.02 -8.00
C THR A 166 -3.65 2.48 -7.09
N VAL A 167 -4.23 1.36 -7.48
CA VAL A 167 -5.25 0.63 -6.72
C VAL A 167 -4.81 -0.80 -6.46
N ASP A 168 -5.33 -1.42 -5.39
CA ASP A 168 -5.15 -2.84 -5.08
C ASP A 168 -3.69 -3.30 -5.04
N GLU A 169 -2.83 -2.48 -4.42
CA GLU A 169 -1.44 -2.83 -4.15
C GLU A 169 -1.35 -3.98 -3.15
N GLU A 170 -2.04 -3.85 -2.03
CA GLU A 170 -2.04 -4.73 -0.87
C GLU A 170 -2.56 -6.15 -1.15
N THR A 171 -3.27 -6.35 -2.25
CA THR A 171 -3.75 -7.68 -2.70
C THR A 171 -2.77 -8.40 -3.61
N GLY A 172 -1.64 -7.80 -3.91
CA GLY A 172 -0.56 -8.37 -4.72
C GLY A 172 -0.28 -7.62 -6.00
N HIS A 173 -0.37 -6.30 -5.95
CA HIS A 173 -0.12 -5.35 -7.06
C HIS A 173 -1.08 -5.55 -8.24
N ASP A 174 -2.34 -5.93 -7.97
CA ASP A 174 -3.30 -6.24 -9.02
C ASP A 174 -3.52 -5.06 -9.97
N GLY A 175 -3.57 -3.83 -9.44
CA GLY A 175 -3.67 -2.59 -10.23
C GLY A 175 -2.51 -2.38 -11.20
N ALA A 176 -1.30 -2.82 -10.88
CA ALA A 176 -0.13 -2.66 -11.74
C ALA A 176 -0.28 -3.39 -13.09
N SER A 177 -1.10 -4.44 -13.14
CA SER A 177 -1.39 -5.19 -14.36
C SER A 177 -2.12 -4.37 -15.44
N TYR A 178 -2.73 -3.24 -15.03
CA TYR A 178 -3.51 -2.35 -15.91
C TYR A 178 -2.74 -1.14 -16.40
N LEU A 179 -1.45 -1.08 -16.11
CA LEU A 179 -0.61 -0.02 -16.66
C LEU A 179 -0.74 0.00 -18.18
N PRO A 180 -1.15 1.14 -18.79
CA PRO A 180 -1.29 1.23 -20.23
C PRO A 180 0.00 0.80 -20.95
N ALA A 181 -0.15 -0.02 -21.97
CA ALA A 181 0.98 -0.55 -22.73
C ALA A 181 1.87 0.60 -23.23
N GLY A 182 3.14 0.55 -22.88
CA GLY A 182 4.14 1.55 -23.25
C GLY A 182 4.30 2.73 -22.30
N LEU A 183 3.37 2.95 -21.34
CA LEU A 183 3.51 4.07 -20.38
C LEU A 183 4.79 3.94 -19.54
N GLY A 184 5.01 2.78 -18.92
CA GLY A 184 6.22 2.54 -18.14
C GLY A 184 7.52 2.56 -18.93
N ARG A 185 7.46 2.42 -20.27
CA ARG A 185 8.63 2.54 -21.14
C ARG A 185 8.99 4.00 -21.47
N SER A 186 8.11 4.93 -21.20
CA SER A 186 8.39 6.36 -21.40
C SER A 186 9.10 6.99 -20.20
N TRP A 187 9.16 6.29 -19.07
CA TRP A 187 9.84 6.77 -17.87
C TRP A 187 11.31 6.38 -17.87
N ASP A 188 12.18 7.35 -17.61
CA ASP A 188 13.60 7.11 -17.38
C ASP A 188 13.86 6.58 -15.97
N VAL A 189 13.01 7.01 -15.01
CA VAL A 189 13.07 6.58 -13.62
C VAL A 189 11.67 6.58 -13.02
N ALA A 190 11.39 5.59 -12.15
CA ALA A 190 10.16 5.53 -11.38
C ALA A 190 10.46 5.33 -9.89
N TRP A 191 9.72 6.03 -9.04
CA TRP A 191 9.83 5.99 -7.59
C TRP A 191 8.48 5.65 -6.97
N THR A 192 8.43 4.60 -6.17
CA THR A 192 7.28 4.36 -5.30
C THR A 192 7.50 5.09 -3.98
N VAL A 193 6.56 5.96 -3.61
CA VAL A 193 6.64 6.78 -2.40
C VAL A 193 5.94 6.03 -1.26
N ASP A 194 6.48 4.88 -0.95
CA ASP A 194 5.93 3.90 -0.02
C ASP A 194 7.10 3.27 0.73
N GLY A 195 7.63 3.99 1.71
CA GLY A 195 8.82 3.60 2.44
C GLY A 195 8.55 3.44 3.94
N GLU A 196 9.25 2.50 4.58
CA GLU A 196 9.09 2.21 6.01
C GLU A 196 9.70 3.29 6.91
N ALA A 197 10.81 3.89 6.50
CA ALA A 197 11.51 4.87 7.31
C ALA A 197 11.97 6.11 6.54
N LEU A 198 12.07 7.21 7.25
CA LEU A 198 12.54 8.48 6.67
C LEU A 198 14.00 8.33 6.20
N ARG A 199 14.24 8.66 4.93
CA ARG A 199 15.54 8.57 4.23
C ARG A 199 15.94 7.18 3.78
N ASP A 200 15.08 6.20 3.87
CA ASP A 200 15.34 4.90 3.26
C ASP A 200 15.10 4.98 1.75
N LEU A 201 16.00 4.37 1.03
CA LEU A 201 15.93 4.19 -0.42
C LEU A 201 16.12 2.72 -0.73
N SER A 202 15.06 2.05 -1.15
CA SER A 202 15.12 0.67 -1.61
C SER A 202 15.38 0.61 -3.11
N VAL A 203 16.40 -0.15 -3.50
CA VAL A 203 16.75 -0.39 -4.90
C VAL A 203 16.65 -1.89 -5.16
N GLY A 204 15.51 -2.30 -5.71
CA GLY A 204 15.20 -3.71 -5.96
C GLY A 204 14.34 -4.33 -4.87
N ASP A 205 13.63 -5.38 -5.24
CA ASP A 205 12.72 -6.11 -4.40
C ASP A 205 12.91 -7.62 -4.55
N LEU A 206 12.27 -8.40 -3.65
CA LEU A 206 12.29 -9.86 -3.70
C LEU A 206 11.27 -10.37 -4.72
N ALA A 207 11.68 -11.37 -5.51
CA ALA A 207 10.74 -12.05 -6.39
C ALA A 207 9.82 -12.95 -5.58
N ILE A 208 8.53 -12.64 -5.57
CA ILE A 208 7.50 -13.41 -4.87
C ILE A 208 6.86 -14.42 -5.84
N ARG A 209 6.63 -15.63 -5.35
CA ARG A 209 5.85 -16.66 -6.04
C ARG A 209 4.81 -17.22 -5.09
N ARG A 210 3.55 -17.16 -5.51
CA ARG A 210 2.45 -17.80 -4.78
C ARG A 210 2.22 -19.20 -5.33
N VAL A 211 2.20 -20.20 -4.45
CA VAL A 211 1.91 -21.59 -4.80
C VAL A 211 0.66 -22.00 -4.04
N LYS A 212 -0.33 -22.53 -4.75
CA LYS A 212 -1.55 -23.11 -4.15
C LYS A 212 -1.45 -24.62 -4.25
N ALA A 213 -1.36 -25.29 -3.10
CA ALA A 213 -1.40 -26.74 -3.01
C ALA A 213 -2.79 -27.20 -2.59
N ALA A 214 -3.40 -28.11 -3.33
CA ALA A 214 -4.69 -28.72 -3.01
C ALA A 214 -4.52 -30.20 -2.75
N PHE A 215 -5.01 -30.68 -1.60
CA PHE A 215 -4.97 -32.09 -1.21
C PHE A 215 -6.37 -32.66 -1.34
N ARG A 216 -6.49 -33.77 -2.09
CA ARG A 216 -7.74 -34.49 -2.27
C ARG A 216 -7.66 -35.84 -1.55
N GLY A 217 -8.68 -36.16 -0.84
CA GLY A 217 -8.82 -37.42 -0.13
C GLY A 217 -10.07 -38.19 -0.56
N VAL A 218 -10.25 -39.33 0.03
CA VAL A 218 -11.46 -40.16 -0.09
C VAL A 218 -12.09 -40.28 1.29
N ASP A 219 -13.34 -39.87 1.40
CA ASP A 219 -14.11 -40.04 2.62
C ASP A 219 -14.80 -41.42 2.61
N ALA A 220 -14.81 -42.09 3.75
CA ALA A 220 -15.40 -43.41 3.91
C ALA A 220 -15.89 -43.61 5.35
N HIS A 221 -16.92 -44.44 5.54
CA HIS A 221 -17.41 -44.74 6.89
C HIS A 221 -16.34 -45.47 7.71
N PRO A 222 -15.86 -44.88 8.82
CA PRO A 222 -14.69 -45.42 9.53
C PRO A 222 -14.82 -46.87 9.99
N CYS A 223 -16.02 -47.25 10.44
CA CYS A 223 -16.27 -48.62 10.97
C CYS A 223 -16.49 -49.69 9.90
N LEU A 224 -16.96 -49.27 8.70
CA LEU A 224 -17.32 -50.23 7.63
C LEU A 224 -16.27 -50.27 6.52
N HIS A 225 -15.68 -49.13 6.21
CA HIS A 225 -14.78 -48.93 5.09
C HIS A 225 -13.53 -48.14 5.47
N GLY A 226 -13.04 -48.31 6.70
CA GLY A 226 -11.88 -47.52 7.20
C GLY A 226 -10.59 -47.74 6.38
N LYS A 227 -10.46 -48.86 5.66
CA LYS A 227 -9.33 -49.16 4.77
C LYS A 227 -9.36 -48.31 3.48
N ASP A 228 -10.53 -47.80 3.10
CA ASP A 228 -10.74 -47.01 1.89
C ASP A 228 -10.63 -45.53 2.18
N LEU A 229 -10.54 -45.14 3.46
CA LEU A 229 -10.39 -43.75 3.88
C LEU A 229 -9.00 -43.23 3.55
N VAL A 230 -8.95 -42.14 2.80
CA VAL A 230 -7.71 -41.39 2.49
C VAL A 230 -7.86 -39.97 3.01
N PRO A 231 -7.41 -39.68 4.23
CA PRO A 231 -7.60 -38.37 4.84
C PRO A 231 -6.68 -37.29 4.21
N ALA A 232 -7.23 -36.40 3.44
CA ALA A 232 -6.48 -35.29 2.78
C ALA A 232 -5.75 -34.40 3.79
N HIS A 233 -6.33 -34.17 4.97
CA HIS A 233 -5.76 -33.35 6.02
C HIS A 233 -4.43 -33.89 6.57
N TYR A 234 -4.22 -35.24 6.59
CA TYR A 234 -2.92 -35.79 6.99
C TYR A 234 -1.83 -35.49 5.95
N ALA A 235 -2.18 -35.51 4.66
CA ALA A 235 -1.25 -35.15 3.61
C ALA A 235 -0.91 -33.65 3.67
N ALA A 236 -1.91 -32.80 3.89
CA ALA A 236 -1.71 -31.37 4.06
C ALA A 236 -0.85 -31.06 5.29
N ALA A 237 -1.12 -31.68 6.44
CA ALA A 237 -0.33 -31.50 7.66
C ALA A 237 1.14 -31.89 7.47
N ARG A 238 1.41 -33.03 6.83
CA ARG A 238 2.79 -33.45 6.51
C ARG A 238 3.49 -32.53 5.53
N PHE A 239 2.74 -31.95 4.59
CA PHE A 239 3.30 -30.98 3.67
C PHE A 239 3.73 -29.70 4.41
N VAL A 240 2.86 -29.15 5.26
CA VAL A 240 3.18 -27.95 6.07
C VAL A 240 4.35 -28.22 7.02
N ASP A 241 4.37 -29.40 7.68
CA ASP A 241 5.44 -29.80 8.58
C ASP A 241 6.80 -29.82 7.86
N ARG A 242 6.86 -30.33 6.64
CA ARG A 242 8.09 -30.31 5.84
C ARG A 242 8.51 -28.92 5.38
N LEU A 243 7.57 -27.98 5.23
CA LEU A 243 7.91 -26.58 4.91
C LEU A 243 8.52 -25.87 6.11
N ALA A 244 8.24 -26.30 7.33
CA ALA A 244 8.81 -25.74 8.54
C ALA A 244 10.34 -25.91 8.63
N ASP A 245 10.90 -26.94 7.98
CA ASP A 245 12.34 -27.18 7.89
C ASP A 245 13.06 -26.28 6.88
N LEU A 246 12.30 -25.55 6.04
CA LEU A 246 12.85 -24.65 5.04
C LEU A 246 13.07 -23.25 5.64
N PRO A 247 13.92 -22.41 5.03
CA PRO A 247 14.08 -21.02 5.44
C PRO A 247 12.71 -20.32 5.52
N ASN A 248 12.45 -19.64 6.61
CA ASN A 248 11.18 -18.94 6.87
C ASN A 248 11.46 -17.48 7.29
N PRO A 249 10.45 -16.60 7.31
CA PRO A 249 10.67 -15.19 7.64
C PRO A 249 11.34 -14.94 8.99
N MET A 250 11.17 -15.85 9.96
CA MET A 250 11.74 -15.72 11.32
C MET A 250 13.23 -16.08 11.39
N THR A 251 13.71 -16.89 10.44
CA THR A 251 15.08 -17.43 10.42
C THR A 251 15.93 -16.91 9.28
N SER A 252 15.31 -16.32 8.25
CA SER A 252 16.00 -15.83 7.06
C SER A 252 16.51 -14.39 7.27
N GLY A 253 17.67 -14.09 6.69
CA GLY A 253 18.17 -12.72 6.66
C GLY A 253 17.35 -11.82 5.71
N PRO A 254 17.54 -10.49 5.78
CA PRO A 254 16.68 -9.51 5.09
C PRO A 254 16.60 -9.65 3.55
N ARG A 255 17.48 -10.38 2.92
CA ARG A 255 17.53 -10.62 1.47
C ARG A 255 17.64 -12.09 1.09
N ALA A 256 17.50 -12.97 2.06
CA ALA A 256 17.54 -14.41 1.82
C ALA A 256 16.17 -14.92 1.36
N PRO A 257 16.11 -15.90 0.46
CA PRO A 257 14.84 -16.52 0.09
C PRO A 257 14.24 -17.26 1.28
N PHE A 258 12.92 -17.23 1.37
CA PHE A 258 12.17 -17.93 2.41
C PHE A 258 10.84 -18.46 1.87
N TYR A 259 10.25 -19.37 2.63
CA TYR A 259 8.92 -19.92 2.39
C TYR A 259 8.00 -19.49 3.53
N GLN A 260 6.80 -19.04 3.18
CA GLN A 260 5.77 -18.71 4.15
C GLN A 260 4.48 -19.46 3.80
N VAL A 261 3.91 -20.14 4.78
CA VAL A 261 2.58 -20.71 4.65
C VAL A 261 1.59 -19.61 4.97
N ALA A 262 0.84 -19.20 3.96
CA ALA A 262 -0.30 -18.30 4.12
C ALA A 262 -1.57 -19.12 4.27
N SER A 263 -2.55 -18.61 4.98
CA SER A 263 -3.85 -19.25 5.25
C SER A 263 -4.65 -19.46 3.97
#